data_a8764232ef1ddf6a539dfd450c46e6bd
#
_entry.id   a8764232ef1ddf6a539dfd450c46e6bd
#
_cell.length_a   1.000
_cell.length_b   1.000
_cell.length_c   1.000
_cell.angle_alpha   90.00
_cell.angle_beta   90.00
_cell.angle_gamma   90.00
#
_symmetry.space_group_name_H-M   'P 1'
#
loop_
_entity.id
_entity.type
_entity.pdbx_description
1 polymer ?
#
loop_
_entity_poly.entity_id
_entity_poly.type
_entity_poly.pdbx_seq_one_letter_code
_entity_poly.pdbx_strand_id
1 'polypeptide(L)'
;MSKIKGLIAGDYSEVLDMQGSPEITDMTNSINDLSEVIRLTHENLEQETKRLSSILSYMTDGVLATNRRGQIITINDMATKQLGVKRDDVLNTSILDLLDIADEYDLRELITNVPELTIDSQDENGEYVSLRVRFALIRRESGFISGLVAVLHDTTEQDKEERERRLFVSNVSHELRTPLTSVKSYLEALDDGALSEPVAPEFVKVSLTETNRMMRMVTDLLSLSRIDNNTSHLDVELTNFTAFITYILNRFDKIKNQDETKKYEIIRDYSITPIWVEIDTDKMTQVIDNIMNNAIKYSPDGGTITVSVRTTDVQLILSISDEGLGIPKQDLPKIFDRFYRVDKARSRAQGGTGLGLAIAKEIIKQHHGFIWAKSEYGKGSTFTIVLPYDNDAVRVDDWENEENVESEHD
;
A
#
# COMPACT_ATOMS: atom_id res chain seq x y z
N MET A 1 2.63 68.97 -10.53
CA MET A 1 1.45 68.38 -11.21
C MET A 1 1.74 67.00 -11.82
N SER A 2 2.86 66.80 -12.51
CA SER A 2 3.22 65.50 -13.14
C SER A 2 3.27 64.35 -12.12
N LYS A 3 3.92 64.54 -10.96
CA LYS A 3 4.16 63.49 -9.98
C LYS A 3 2.93 63.10 -9.15
N ILE A 4 2.03 64.05 -8.85
CA ILE A 4 0.75 63.69 -8.20
C ILE A 4 -0.05 62.76 -9.14
N LYS A 5 0.11 62.90 -10.47
CA LYS A 5 -0.47 61.95 -11.44
C LYS A 5 0.27 60.61 -11.46
N GLY A 6 1.59 60.58 -11.24
CA GLY A 6 2.37 59.37 -11.07
C GLY A 6 1.97 58.56 -9.83
N LEU A 7 1.83 59.24 -8.67
CA LEU A 7 1.32 58.65 -7.44
C LEU A 7 -0.08 58.03 -7.59
N ILE A 8 -0.98 58.71 -8.31
CA ILE A 8 -2.31 58.21 -8.62
C ILE A 8 -2.23 56.98 -9.56
N ALA A 9 -1.22 56.91 -10.41
CA ALA A 9 -0.97 55.77 -11.31
C ALA A 9 -0.19 54.63 -10.67
N GLY A 10 0.19 54.72 -9.37
CA GLY A 10 0.90 53.66 -8.64
C GLY A 10 2.43 53.74 -8.70
N ASP A 11 2.98 54.82 -9.22
CA ASP A 11 4.44 55.03 -9.22
C ASP A 11 4.87 55.88 -8.01
N TYR A 12 5.41 55.20 -7.01
CA TYR A 12 5.86 55.78 -5.74
C TYR A 12 7.39 56.01 -5.69
N SER A 13 8.11 55.77 -6.79
CA SER A 13 9.57 55.72 -6.82
C SER A 13 10.27 57.07 -6.86
N GLU A 14 9.60 58.10 -7.39
CA GLU A 14 10.24 59.41 -7.57
C GLU A 14 10.14 60.29 -6.30
N VAL A 15 11.20 60.96 -5.86
CA VAL A 15 11.23 61.95 -4.80
C VAL A 15 10.92 63.35 -5.37
N LEU A 16 9.99 64.14 -4.78
CA LEU A 16 9.76 65.51 -5.15
C LEU A 16 10.91 66.36 -4.62
N ASP A 17 11.55 67.11 -5.51
CA ASP A 17 12.48 68.17 -5.14
C ASP A 17 11.93 69.49 -5.67
N MET A 18 11.23 70.22 -4.81
CA MET A 18 10.70 71.54 -5.10
C MET A 18 11.29 72.54 -4.09
N GLN A 19 12.13 73.44 -4.57
CA GLN A 19 12.66 74.56 -3.79
C GLN A 19 11.71 75.76 -3.89
N GLY A 20 11.30 76.31 -2.73
CA GLY A 20 10.35 77.42 -2.67
C GLY A 20 10.29 78.07 -1.27
N SER A 21 9.13 78.66 -0.96
CA SER A 21 8.88 79.19 0.42
C SER A 21 8.88 78.02 1.43
N PRO A 22 9.09 78.35 2.74
CA PRO A 22 9.07 77.32 3.79
C PRO A 22 7.83 76.40 3.73
N GLU A 23 6.67 76.96 3.43
CA GLU A 23 5.42 76.22 3.31
C GLU A 23 5.42 75.22 2.13
N ILE A 24 6.08 75.58 1.01
CA ILE A 24 6.18 74.67 -0.17
C ILE A 24 7.16 73.52 0.16
N THR A 25 8.22 73.81 0.90
CA THR A 25 9.19 72.78 1.32
C THR A 25 8.55 71.79 2.31
N ASP A 26 7.79 72.28 3.29
CA ASP A 26 7.07 71.43 4.25
C ASP A 26 6.01 70.53 3.56
N MET A 27 5.29 71.11 2.58
CA MET A 27 4.33 70.35 1.78
C MET A 27 5.03 69.27 0.93
N THR A 28 6.19 69.58 0.36
CA THR A 28 6.99 68.64 -0.43
C THR A 28 7.51 67.47 0.41
N ASN A 29 7.99 67.77 1.62
CA ASN A 29 8.43 66.75 2.58
C ASN A 29 7.26 65.86 2.99
N SER A 30 6.11 66.41 3.33
CA SER A 30 4.91 65.66 3.70
C SER A 30 4.39 64.73 2.59
N ILE A 31 4.48 65.15 1.30
CA ILE A 31 4.12 64.31 0.17
C ILE A 31 5.16 63.21 -0.05
N ASN A 32 6.44 63.45 0.16
CA ASN A 32 7.47 62.41 0.07
C ASN A 32 7.32 61.39 1.19
N ASP A 33 7.07 61.82 2.43
CA ASP A 33 6.81 60.93 3.56
C ASP A 33 5.57 60.05 3.32
N LEU A 34 4.48 60.65 2.82
CA LEU A 34 3.28 59.87 2.47
C LEU A 34 3.54 58.86 1.36
N SER A 35 4.30 59.24 0.32
CA SER A 35 4.70 58.34 -0.77
C SER A 35 5.50 57.17 -0.26
N GLU A 36 6.44 57.40 0.67
CA GLU A 36 7.24 56.36 1.29
C GLU A 36 6.40 55.39 2.13
N VAL A 37 5.46 55.90 2.94
CA VAL A 37 4.55 55.06 3.72
C VAL A 37 3.66 54.21 2.82
N ILE A 38 3.14 54.77 1.71
CA ILE A 38 2.31 54.01 0.76
C ILE A 38 3.17 52.94 0.07
N ARG A 39 4.39 53.26 -0.37
CA ARG A 39 5.30 52.31 -0.99
C ARG A 39 5.60 51.11 -0.07
N LEU A 40 5.98 51.37 1.18
CA LEU A 40 6.28 50.36 2.19
C LEU A 40 5.05 49.50 2.50
N THR A 41 3.86 50.14 2.59
CA THR A 41 2.61 49.40 2.82
C THR A 41 2.27 48.49 1.65
N HIS A 42 2.49 48.96 0.41
CA HIS A 42 2.21 48.15 -0.80
C HIS A 42 3.20 47.00 -0.91
N GLU A 43 4.50 47.22 -0.68
CA GLU A 43 5.53 46.19 -0.68
C GLU A 43 5.24 45.11 0.38
N ASN A 44 4.86 45.50 1.59
CA ASN A 44 4.47 44.59 2.66
C ASN A 44 3.25 43.76 2.27
N LEU A 45 2.22 44.38 1.65
CA LEU A 45 1.03 43.70 1.21
C LEU A 45 1.33 42.67 0.10
N GLU A 46 2.20 43.04 -0.86
CA GLU A 46 2.66 42.13 -1.91
C GLU A 46 3.44 40.94 -1.32
N GLN A 47 4.33 41.20 -0.35
CA GLN A 47 5.10 40.14 0.31
C GLN A 47 4.17 39.17 1.06
N GLU A 48 3.21 39.67 1.82
CA GLU A 48 2.24 38.86 2.55
C GLU A 48 1.37 38.05 1.57
N THR A 49 0.93 38.66 0.46
CA THR A 49 0.15 37.95 -0.57
C THR A 49 0.97 36.84 -1.23
N LYS A 50 2.24 37.10 -1.59
CA LYS A 50 3.14 36.09 -2.13
C LYS A 50 3.42 34.96 -1.14
N ARG A 51 3.60 35.32 0.14
CA ARG A 51 3.82 34.35 1.22
C ARG A 51 2.60 33.43 1.38
N LEU A 52 1.39 33.98 1.43
CA LEU A 52 0.14 33.21 1.52
C LEU A 52 -0.05 32.33 0.30
N SER A 53 0.20 32.85 -0.91
CA SER A 53 0.12 32.06 -2.15
C SER A 53 1.12 30.90 -2.15
N SER A 54 2.36 31.14 -1.68
CA SER A 54 3.35 30.06 -1.56
C SER A 54 2.92 29.00 -0.56
N ILE A 55 2.39 29.38 0.60
CA ILE A 55 1.87 28.41 1.59
C ILE A 55 0.78 27.56 0.96
N LEU A 56 -0.20 28.17 0.28
CA LEU A 56 -1.29 27.45 -0.37
C LEU A 56 -0.81 26.51 -1.48
N SER A 57 0.26 26.85 -2.21
CA SER A 57 0.83 26.01 -3.27
C SER A 57 1.61 24.80 -2.74
N TYR A 58 2.18 24.89 -1.54
CA TYR A 58 2.92 23.78 -0.91
C TYR A 58 2.07 22.92 0.02
N MET A 59 0.80 23.27 0.23
CA MET A 59 -0.12 22.43 1.02
C MET A 59 -0.43 21.12 0.29
N THR A 60 -0.45 20.03 1.05
CA THR A 60 -0.85 18.70 0.57
C THR A 60 -2.37 18.56 0.47
N ASP A 61 -3.11 19.44 1.13
CA ASP A 61 -4.55 19.49 1.09
C ASP A 61 -5.05 20.45 0.00
N GLY A 62 -6.12 20.08 -0.66
CA GLY A 62 -6.84 20.98 -1.55
C GLY A 62 -7.58 22.06 -0.76
N VAL A 63 -7.53 23.29 -1.25
CA VAL A 63 -8.23 24.43 -0.61
C VAL A 63 -9.05 25.19 -1.65
N LEU A 64 -10.33 25.38 -1.32
CA LEU A 64 -11.29 26.17 -2.08
C LEU A 64 -11.82 27.28 -1.19
N ALA A 65 -11.94 28.51 -1.71
CA ALA A 65 -12.62 29.59 -1.02
C ALA A 65 -13.74 30.17 -1.89
N THR A 66 -14.85 30.54 -1.26
CA THR A 66 -16.03 31.08 -1.95
C THR A 66 -16.39 32.48 -1.45
N ASN A 67 -17.16 33.18 -2.27
CA ASN A 67 -17.89 34.35 -1.84
C ASN A 67 -19.18 33.98 -1.07
N ARG A 68 -19.99 34.97 -0.66
CA ARG A 68 -21.26 34.77 0.05
C ARG A 68 -22.32 33.99 -0.73
N ARG A 69 -22.19 33.90 -2.04
CA ARG A 69 -23.13 33.19 -2.93
C ARG A 69 -22.68 31.76 -3.20
N GLY A 70 -21.59 31.29 -2.55
CA GLY A 70 -21.05 29.95 -2.78
C GLY A 70 -20.23 29.83 -4.08
N GLN A 71 -19.94 30.95 -4.75
CA GLN A 71 -19.12 30.95 -5.96
C GLN A 71 -17.65 30.92 -5.59
N ILE A 72 -16.88 30.08 -6.24
CA ILE A 72 -15.45 29.86 -6.00
C ILE A 72 -14.67 31.10 -6.43
N ILE A 73 -13.90 31.67 -5.50
CA ILE A 73 -13.02 32.83 -5.74
C ILE A 73 -11.55 32.45 -5.73
N THR A 74 -11.22 31.35 -5.05
CA THR A 74 -9.83 30.87 -4.93
C THR A 74 -9.83 29.36 -4.90
N ILE A 75 -8.88 28.75 -5.59
CA ILE A 75 -8.59 27.32 -5.60
C ILE A 75 -7.06 27.17 -5.65
N ASN A 76 -6.47 26.31 -4.80
CA ASN A 76 -5.04 26.00 -4.87
C ASN A 76 -4.74 24.88 -5.88
N ASP A 77 -3.46 24.69 -6.19
CA ASP A 77 -3.01 23.73 -7.19
C ASP A 77 -3.31 22.27 -6.77
N MET A 78 -3.33 21.98 -5.46
CA MET A 78 -3.67 20.65 -4.98
C MET A 78 -5.15 20.33 -5.20
N ALA A 79 -6.07 21.27 -4.94
CA ALA A 79 -7.49 21.05 -5.20
C ALA A 79 -7.78 20.85 -6.70
N THR A 80 -7.07 21.55 -7.60
CA THR A 80 -7.21 21.33 -9.04
C THR A 80 -6.78 19.93 -9.47
N LYS A 81 -5.71 19.40 -8.88
CA LYS A 81 -5.24 18.03 -9.12
C LYS A 81 -6.18 16.98 -8.58
N GLN A 82 -6.60 17.11 -7.32
CA GLN A 82 -7.49 16.17 -6.64
C GLN A 82 -8.88 16.08 -7.28
N LEU A 83 -9.37 17.18 -7.86
CA LEU A 83 -10.67 17.23 -8.54
C LEU A 83 -10.59 17.04 -10.05
N GLY A 84 -9.37 16.91 -10.62
CA GLY A 84 -9.18 16.75 -12.05
C GLY A 84 -9.66 17.94 -12.91
N VAL A 85 -9.67 19.17 -12.35
CA VAL A 85 -10.26 20.36 -12.98
C VAL A 85 -9.22 21.43 -13.26
N LYS A 86 -9.48 22.30 -14.22
CA LYS A 86 -8.64 23.48 -14.49
C LYS A 86 -9.15 24.67 -13.68
N ARG A 87 -8.21 25.46 -13.16
CA ARG A 87 -8.50 26.65 -12.34
C ARG A 87 -9.45 27.62 -13.02
N ASP A 88 -9.23 27.91 -14.30
CA ASP A 88 -9.99 28.91 -15.04
C ASP A 88 -11.45 28.47 -15.29
N ASP A 89 -11.70 27.16 -15.36
CA ASP A 89 -13.02 26.59 -15.62
C ASP A 89 -13.92 26.61 -14.38
N VAL A 90 -13.31 26.63 -13.18
CA VAL A 90 -14.06 26.52 -11.90
C VAL A 90 -14.22 27.85 -11.18
N LEU A 91 -13.46 28.89 -11.53
CA LEU A 91 -13.64 30.22 -10.95
C LEU A 91 -15.03 30.77 -11.29
N ASN A 92 -15.71 31.32 -10.27
CA ASN A 92 -17.09 31.82 -10.30
C ASN A 92 -18.18 30.73 -10.48
N THR A 93 -17.85 29.44 -10.53
CA THR A 93 -18.83 28.36 -10.46
C THR A 93 -19.28 28.10 -9.03
N SER A 94 -20.39 27.39 -8.84
CA SER A 94 -20.89 26.99 -7.53
C SER A 94 -20.02 25.91 -6.91
N ILE A 95 -19.67 26.04 -5.63
CA ILE A 95 -18.97 24.99 -4.88
C ILE A 95 -19.80 23.72 -4.74
N LEU A 96 -21.14 23.85 -4.69
CA LEU A 96 -22.04 22.70 -4.61
C LEU A 96 -22.01 21.87 -5.89
N ASP A 97 -21.97 22.55 -7.05
CA ASP A 97 -21.90 21.88 -8.35
C ASP A 97 -20.53 21.25 -8.56
N LEU A 98 -19.43 21.94 -8.15
CA LEU A 98 -18.09 21.41 -8.31
C LEU A 98 -17.83 20.15 -7.44
N LEU A 99 -18.42 20.10 -6.25
CA LEU A 99 -18.27 18.96 -5.34
C LEU A 99 -19.36 17.90 -5.55
N ASP A 100 -20.27 18.10 -6.51
CA ASP A 100 -21.40 17.21 -6.81
C ASP A 100 -22.29 16.92 -5.59
N ILE A 101 -22.55 17.97 -4.77
CA ILE A 101 -23.34 17.88 -3.55
C ILE A 101 -24.62 18.73 -3.61
N ALA A 102 -24.95 19.29 -4.76
CA ALA A 102 -26.09 20.19 -4.93
C ALA A 102 -27.47 19.52 -4.68
N ASP A 103 -27.55 18.20 -4.87
CA ASP A 103 -28.76 17.41 -4.63
C ASP A 103 -28.98 17.09 -3.14
N GLU A 104 -27.89 17.10 -2.33
CA GLU A 104 -27.97 16.72 -0.90
C GLU A 104 -27.91 17.91 0.04
N TYR A 105 -27.21 18.99 -0.35
CA TYR A 105 -26.97 20.15 0.50
C TYR A 105 -27.24 21.46 -0.23
N ASP A 106 -27.84 22.40 0.51
CA ASP A 106 -27.90 23.80 0.10
C ASP A 106 -26.81 24.64 0.78
N LEU A 107 -26.51 25.81 0.23
CA LEU A 107 -25.48 26.70 0.78
C LEU A 107 -25.79 27.13 2.23
N ARG A 108 -27.07 27.20 2.60
CA ARG A 108 -27.52 27.60 3.93
C ARG A 108 -27.22 26.48 4.95
N GLU A 109 -27.41 25.25 4.55
CA GLU A 109 -27.06 24.09 5.39
C GLU A 109 -25.55 23.99 5.62
N LEU A 110 -24.72 24.19 4.59
CA LEU A 110 -23.28 24.25 4.75
C LEU A 110 -22.82 25.35 5.71
N ILE A 111 -23.50 26.48 5.71
CA ILE A 111 -23.23 27.62 6.62
C ILE A 111 -23.68 27.33 8.05
N THR A 112 -24.80 26.63 8.23
CA THR A 112 -25.44 26.44 9.56
C THR A 112 -24.83 25.26 10.30
N ASN A 113 -24.61 24.13 9.63
CA ASN A 113 -24.17 22.88 10.24
C ASN A 113 -22.68 22.59 10.06
N VAL A 114 -22.00 23.24 9.08
CA VAL A 114 -20.59 23.04 8.75
C VAL A 114 -20.24 21.52 8.69
N PRO A 115 -20.89 20.76 7.82
CA PRO A 115 -20.72 19.30 7.80
C PRO A 115 -19.31 18.90 7.37
N GLU A 116 -18.90 17.70 7.79
CA GLU A 116 -17.76 16.99 7.22
C GLU A 116 -18.30 15.96 6.24
N LEU A 117 -17.87 16.01 4.98
CA LEU A 117 -18.38 15.17 3.91
C LEU A 117 -17.23 14.33 3.34
N THR A 118 -17.56 13.14 2.83
CA THR A 118 -16.65 12.37 1.98
C THR A 118 -17.22 12.35 0.58
N ILE A 119 -16.43 12.75 -0.40
CA ILE A 119 -16.79 12.75 -1.82
C ILE A 119 -15.80 11.87 -2.59
N ASP A 120 -16.34 11.21 -3.60
CA ASP A 120 -15.55 10.44 -4.55
C ASP A 120 -15.27 11.33 -5.76
N SER A 121 -14.02 11.38 -6.19
CA SER A 121 -13.57 12.18 -7.34
C SER A 121 -12.61 11.39 -8.21
N GLN A 122 -12.19 11.98 -9.30
CA GLN A 122 -11.06 11.52 -10.12
C GLN A 122 -10.01 12.62 -10.17
N ASP A 123 -8.74 12.22 -9.99
CA ASP A 123 -7.62 13.13 -10.09
C ASP A 123 -7.31 13.55 -11.54
N GLU A 124 -6.27 14.35 -11.73
CA GLU A 124 -5.81 14.81 -13.06
C GLU A 124 -5.42 13.67 -14.01
N ASN A 125 -5.14 12.46 -13.50
CA ASN A 125 -4.80 11.26 -14.25
C ASN A 125 -6.02 10.35 -14.50
N GLY A 126 -7.18 10.70 -13.95
CA GLY A 126 -8.41 9.91 -14.00
C GLY A 126 -8.44 8.77 -12.99
N GLU A 127 -7.54 8.76 -11.99
CA GLU A 127 -7.55 7.79 -10.92
C GLU A 127 -8.59 8.17 -9.86
N TYR A 128 -9.20 7.15 -9.25
CA TYR A 128 -10.18 7.33 -8.20
C TYR A 128 -9.54 7.89 -6.92
N VAL A 129 -10.13 8.97 -6.39
CA VAL A 129 -9.69 9.65 -5.17
C VAL A 129 -10.88 9.83 -4.23
N SER A 130 -10.72 9.42 -2.97
CA SER A 130 -11.67 9.68 -1.89
C SER A 130 -11.23 10.91 -1.11
N LEU A 131 -12.04 11.97 -1.14
CA LEU A 131 -11.72 13.25 -0.53
C LEU A 131 -12.63 13.53 0.66
N ARG A 132 -12.02 13.77 1.80
CA ARG A 132 -12.73 14.27 3.00
C ARG A 132 -12.75 15.78 2.96
N VAL A 133 -13.94 16.36 2.87
CA VAL A 133 -14.17 17.80 2.75
C VAL A 133 -14.63 18.37 4.08
N ARG A 134 -13.89 19.35 4.57
CA ARG A 134 -14.23 20.12 5.76
C ARG A 134 -14.50 21.56 5.38
N PHE A 135 -15.60 22.11 5.86
CA PHE A 135 -15.95 23.49 5.61
C PHE A 135 -15.65 24.38 6.82
N ALA A 136 -15.26 25.63 6.56
CA ALA A 136 -15.08 26.66 7.55
C ALA A 136 -15.64 27.99 7.03
N LEU A 137 -16.16 28.82 7.94
CA LEU A 137 -16.75 30.11 7.61
C LEU A 137 -15.69 31.22 7.61
N ILE A 138 -15.62 32.00 6.54
CA ILE A 138 -14.85 33.23 6.50
C ILE A 138 -15.69 34.35 7.09
N ARG A 139 -15.27 34.93 8.23
CA ARG A 139 -15.95 36.04 8.89
C ARG A 139 -15.13 37.31 8.79
N ARG A 140 -15.79 38.44 8.58
CA ARG A 140 -15.20 39.77 8.72
C ARG A 140 -15.10 40.15 10.21
N GLU A 141 -14.31 41.15 10.55
CA GLU A 141 -14.23 41.70 11.90
C GLU A 141 -15.59 42.12 12.46
N SER A 142 -16.49 42.55 11.60
CA SER A 142 -17.89 42.85 11.93
C SER A 142 -18.76 41.62 12.27
N GLY A 143 -18.23 40.39 12.24
CA GLY A 143 -18.95 39.15 12.49
C GLY A 143 -19.74 38.62 11.30
N PHE A 144 -19.89 39.38 10.21
CA PHE A 144 -20.63 38.94 9.03
C PHE A 144 -19.85 37.88 8.25
N ILE A 145 -20.55 36.83 7.80
CA ILE A 145 -19.98 35.77 6.94
C ILE A 145 -19.69 36.39 5.57
N SER A 146 -18.46 36.26 5.10
CA SER A 146 -17.99 36.71 3.79
C SER A 146 -17.86 35.61 2.76
N GLY A 147 -17.83 34.35 3.20
CA GLY A 147 -17.73 33.17 2.35
C GLY A 147 -17.46 31.89 3.13
N LEU A 148 -17.17 30.84 2.42
CA LEU A 148 -16.78 29.53 2.94
C LEU A 148 -15.35 29.19 2.46
N VAL A 149 -14.63 28.45 3.29
CA VAL A 149 -13.44 27.69 2.89
C VAL A 149 -13.79 26.22 2.95
N ALA A 150 -13.48 25.47 1.91
CA ALA A 150 -13.49 24.01 1.92
C ALA A 150 -12.04 23.51 1.84
N VAL A 151 -11.68 22.60 2.74
CA VAL A 151 -10.41 21.90 2.75
C VAL A 151 -10.67 20.46 2.33
N LEU A 152 -9.98 20.01 1.29
CA LEU A 152 -10.05 18.68 0.69
C LEU A 152 -8.84 17.87 1.16
N HIS A 153 -9.09 16.87 1.97
CA HIS A 153 -8.05 15.96 2.45
C HIS A 153 -8.18 14.62 1.72
N ASP A 154 -7.11 14.17 1.07
CA ASP A 154 -7.09 12.88 0.39
C ASP A 154 -7.02 11.75 1.43
N THR A 155 -8.07 10.93 1.47
CA THR A 155 -8.18 9.77 2.36
C THR A 155 -8.13 8.45 1.61
N THR A 156 -7.78 8.46 0.32
CA THR A 156 -7.85 7.31 -0.57
C THR A 156 -7.11 6.09 -0.01
N GLU A 157 -5.86 6.26 0.40
CA GLU A 157 -5.08 5.17 0.99
C GLU A 157 -5.64 4.72 2.34
N GLN A 158 -6.09 5.66 3.21
CA GLN A 158 -6.68 5.34 4.51
C GLN A 158 -7.99 4.56 4.36
N ASP A 159 -8.86 4.99 3.44
CA ASP A 159 -10.14 4.32 3.18
C ASP A 159 -9.93 2.94 2.55
N LYS A 160 -8.90 2.79 1.71
CA LYS A 160 -8.49 1.51 1.12
C LYS A 160 -7.99 0.55 2.20
N GLU A 161 -7.08 1.00 3.07
CA GLU A 161 -6.57 0.21 4.20
C GLU A 161 -7.70 -0.21 5.16
N GLU A 162 -8.61 0.71 5.48
CA GLU A 162 -9.74 0.40 6.35
C GLU A 162 -10.70 -0.60 5.70
N ARG A 163 -10.98 -0.47 4.41
CA ARG A 163 -11.81 -1.41 3.63
C ARG A 163 -11.16 -2.79 3.57
N GLU A 164 -9.86 -2.85 3.30
CA GLU A 164 -9.10 -4.11 3.31
C GLU A 164 -9.14 -4.76 4.71
N ARG A 165 -8.99 -3.98 5.77
CA ARG A 165 -9.09 -4.46 7.15
C ARG A 165 -10.48 -5.02 7.48
N ARG A 166 -11.55 -4.32 7.07
CA ARG A 166 -12.94 -4.80 7.28
C ARG A 166 -13.20 -6.09 6.52
N LEU A 167 -12.76 -6.17 5.27
CA LEU A 167 -12.85 -7.38 4.45
C LEU A 167 -12.06 -8.53 5.06
N PHE A 168 -10.87 -8.27 5.59
CA PHE A 168 -10.05 -9.25 6.29
C PHE A 168 -10.81 -9.86 7.48
N VAL A 169 -11.34 -9.04 8.40
CA VAL A 169 -12.11 -9.52 9.56
C VAL A 169 -13.34 -10.32 9.15
N SER A 170 -14.06 -9.87 8.13
CA SER A 170 -15.22 -10.57 7.58
C SER A 170 -14.82 -11.94 7.03
N ASN A 171 -13.75 -12.01 6.24
CA ASN A 171 -13.26 -13.24 5.64
C ASN A 171 -12.77 -14.23 6.71
N VAL A 172 -12.03 -13.77 7.73
CA VAL A 172 -11.63 -14.60 8.89
C VAL A 172 -12.84 -15.23 9.55
N SER A 173 -13.86 -14.42 9.85
CA SER A 173 -15.08 -14.89 10.50
C SER A 173 -15.81 -15.96 9.66
N HIS A 174 -15.88 -15.77 8.34
CA HIS A 174 -16.50 -16.72 7.43
C HIS A 174 -15.70 -18.03 7.31
N GLU A 175 -14.39 -17.94 7.14
CA GLU A 175 -13.52 -19.10 6.94
C GLU A 175 -13.33 -19.93 8.21
N LEU A 176 -13.53 -19.34 9.41
CA LEU A 176 -13.57 -20.06 10.68
C LEU A 176 -14.95 -20.68 10.97
N ARG A 177 -16.04 -19.99 10.60
CA ARG A 177 -17.40 -20.49 10.88
C ARG A 177 -17.72 -21.79 10.13
N THR A 178 -17.32 -21.90 8.88
CA THR A 178 -17.61 -23.07 8.04
C THR A 178 -17.06 -24.38 8.62
N PRO A 179 -15.75 -24.52 8.90
CA PRO A 179 -15.21 -25.75 9.51
C PRO A 179 -15.77 -26.01 10.91
N LEU A 180 -16.00 -24.96 11.70
CA LEU A 180 -16.58 -25.12 13.04
C LEU A 180 -17.99 -25.69 12.99
N THR A 181 -18.82 -25.21 12.03
CA THR A 181 -20.17 -25.77 11.83
C THR A 181 -20.08 -27.23 11.37
N SER A 182 -19.14 -27.58 10.47
CA SER A 182 -18.93 -28.95 10.04
C SER A 182 -18.54 -29.87 11.19
N VAL A 183 -17.52 -29.48 11.99
CA VAL A 183 -17.08 -30.23 13.18
C VAL A 183 -18.26 -30.43 14.14
N LYS A 184 -19.01 -29.37 14.43
CA LYS A 184 -20.18 -29.43 15.32
C LYS A 184 -21.20 -30.44 14.82
N SER A 185 -21.59 -30.39 13.52
CA SER A 185 -22.60 -31.28 12.95
C SER A 185 -22.19 -32.75 12.99
N TYR A 186 -20.90 -33.07 12.73
CA TYR A 186 -20.42 -34.44 12.84
C TYR A 186 -20.36 -34.95 14.29
N LEU A 187 -19.99 -34.07 15.24
CA LEU A 187 -20.02 -34.44 16.66
C LEU A 187 -21.44 -34.61 17.19
N GLU A 188 -22.40 -33.77 16.80
CA GLU A 188 -23.82 -33.91 17.12
C GLU A 188 -24.37 -35.23 16.56
N ALA A 189 -24.05 -35.57 15.32
CA ALA A 189 -24.47 -36.87 14.72
C ALA A 189 -23.89 -38.07 15.49
N LEU A 190 -22.66 -38.00 15.98
CA LEU A 190 -22.06 -39.05 16.80
C LEU A 190 -22.75 -39.16 18.16
N ASP A 191 -23.12 -38.03 18.77
CA ASP A 191 -23.84 -37.98 20.06
C ASP A 191 -25.27 -38.52 19.93
N ASP A 192 -25.94 -38.20 18.81
CA ASP A 192 -27.31 -38.69 18.49
C ASP A 192 -27.39 -40.18 18.14
N GLY A 193 -26.27 -40.94 18.18
CA GLY A 193 -26.27 -42.40 18.09
C GLY A 193 -25.42 -42.99 16.96
N ALA A 194 -24.88 -42.17 16.03
CA ALA A 194 -23.99 -42.62 14.97
C ALA A 194 -22.66 -43.19 15.47
N LEU A 195 -22.33 -43.04 16.78
CA LEU A 195 -21.13 -43.59 17.38
C LEU A 195 -21.04 -45.14 17.25
N SER A 196 -22.19 -45.83 17.21
CA SER A 196 -22.29 -47.27 17.05
C SER A 196 -22.33 -47.73 15.57
N GLU A 197 -22.32 -46.79 14.64
CA GLU A 197 -22.45 -47.06 13.23
C GLU A 197 -21.08 -47.16 12.52
N PRO A 198 -20.99 -47.89 11.37
CA PRO A 198 -19.75 -47.99 10.59
C PRO A 198 -19.18 -46.65 10.09
N VAL A 199 -19.99 -45.61 10.06
CA VAL A 199 -19.59 -44.24 9.61
C VAL A 199 -18.86 -43.41 10.70
N ALA A 200 -18.90 -43.84 11.96
CA ALA A 200 -18.29 -43.12 13.07
C ALA A 200 -16.81 -42.77 12.85
N PRO A 201 -15.94 -43.68 12.37
CA PRO A 201 -14.53 -43.34 12.11
C PRO A 201 -14.36 -42.24 11.04
N GLU A 202 -15.26 -42.19 10.04
CA GLU A 202 -15.23 -41.15 9.01
C GLU A 202 -15.61 -39.78 9.58
N PHE A 203 -16.63 -39.69 10.43
CA PHE A 203 -17.04 -38.47 11.11
C PHE A 203 -15.94 -37.93 12.00
N VAL A 204 -15.28 -38.80 12.77
CA VAL A 204 -14.10 -38.42 13.58
C VAL A 204 -12.96 -37.92 12.70
N LYS A 205 -12.66 -38.61 11.58
CA LYS A 205 -11.61 -38.24 10.64
C LYS A 205 -11.85 -36.84 10.02
N VAL A 206 -13.11 -36.60 9.59
CA VAL A 206 -13.49 -35.28 9.03
C VAL A 206 -13.36 -34.19 10.09
N SER A 207 -13.87 -34.44 11.31
CA SER A 207 -13.76 -33.47 12.42
C SER A 207 -12.30 -33.14 12.76
N LEU A 208 -11.43 -34.15 12.79
CA LEU A 208 -10.00 -33.95 13.03
C LEU A 208 -9.33 -33.16 11.88
N THR A 209 -9.71 -33.43 10.64
CA THR A 209 -9.18 -32.74 9.46
C THR A 209 -9.55 -31.25 9.48
N GLU A 210 -10.81 -30.94 9.79
CA GLU A 210 -11.28 -29.54 9.88
C GLU A 210 -10.66 -28.80 11.07
N THR A 211 -10.48 -29.49 12.21
CA THR A 211 -9.79 -28.93 13.37
C THR A 211 -8.32 -28.57 13.05
N ASN A 212 -7.59 -29.49 12.40
CA ASN A 212 -6.22 -29.25 11.95
C ASN A 212 -6.13 -28.11 10.92
N ARG A 213 -7.14 -27.98 10.07
CA ARG A 213 -7.25 -26.84 9.14
C ARG A 213 -7.45 -25.52 9.87
N MET A 214 -8.32 -25.49 10.91
CA MET A 214 -8.51 -24.29 11.75
C MET A 214 -7.23 -23.91 12.47
N MET A 215 -6.51 -24.87 13.05
CA MET A 215 -5.22 -24.61 13.73
C MET A 215 -4.20 -23.96 12.78
N ARG A 216 -4.06 -24.51 11.56
CA ARG A 216 -3.19 -23.88 10.53
C ARG A 216 -3.63 -22.46 10.21
N MET A 217 -4.93 -22.22 10.03
CA MET A 217 -5.46 -20.89 9.74
C MET A 217 -5.14 -19.90 10.87
N VAL A 218 -5.29 -20.31 12.12
CA VAL A 218 -4.95 -19.46 13.28
C VAL A 218 -3.46 -19.13 13.28
N THR A 219 -2.59 -20.11 13.02
CA THR A 219 -1.14 -19.90 12.93
C THR A 219 -0.78 -18.93 11.79
N ASP A 220 -1.40 -19.10 10.61
CA ASP A 220 -1.24 -18.21 9.45
C ASP A 220 -1.67 -16.78 9.78
N LEU A 221 -2.82 -16.61 10.46
CA LEU A 221 -3.33 -15.32 10.88
C LEU A 221 -2.41 -14.62 11.91
N LEU A 222 -1.90 -15.36 12.87
CA LEU A 222 -0.94 -14.82 13.86
C LEU A 222 0.37 -14.40 13.17
N SER A 223 0.84 -15.17 12.20
CA SER A 223 2.02 -14.81 11.41
C SER A 223 1.79 -13.50 10.64
N LEU A 224 0.67 -13.34 9.93
CA LEU A 224 0.31 -12.11 9.24
C LEU A 224 0.17 -10.92 10.19
N SER A 225 -0.51 -11.11 11.34
CA SER A 225 -0.68 -10.04 12.33
C SER A 225 0.66 -9.54 12.90
N ARG A 226 1.63 -10.43 13.12
CA ARG A 226 2.97 -10.04 13.58
C ARG A 226 3.73 -9.26 12.51
N ILE A 227 3.56 -9.63 11.25
CA ILE A 227 4.17 -8.97 10.10
C ILE A 227 3.58 -7.57 9.91
N ASP A 228 2.24 -7.46 9.90
CA ASP A 228 1.52 -6.17 9.71
C ASP A 228 1.87 -5.13 10.80
N ASN A 229 2.11 -5.59 12.02
CA ASN A 229 2.44 -4.69 13.13
C ASN A 229 3.94 -4.36 13.24
N ASN A 230 4.78 -4.74 12.26
CA ASN A 230 6.24 -4.60 12.31
C ASN A 230 6.88 -5.17 13.60
N THR A 231 6.20 -6.09 14.29
CA THR A 231 6.70 -6.73 15.51
C THR A 231 7.52 -7.99 15.19
N SER A 232 7.51 -8.44 13.95
CA SER A 232 8.33 -9.55 13.48
C SER A 232 9.67 -8.99 13.01
N HIS A 233 10.67 -8.98 13.88
CA HIS A 233 12.05 -8.81 13.44
C HIS A 233 12.48 -10.07 12.69
N LEU A 234 13.09 -9.89 11.50
CA LEU A 234 13.76 -10.98 10.81
C LEU A 234 15.03 -11.32 11.58
N ASP A 235 15.25 -12.61 11.80
CA ASP A 235 16.52 -13.13 12.30
C ASP A 235 17.37 -13.52 11.09
N VAL A 236 17.98 -12.49 10.48
CA VAL A 236 18.72 -12.62 9.23
C VAL A 236 20.13 -13.10 9.54
N GLU A 237 20.53 -14.20 8.91
CA GLU A 237 21.88 -14.78 9.00
C GLU A 237 22.46 -15.08 7.62
N LEU A 238 23.78 -15.00 7.50
CA LEU A 238 24.48 -15.37 6.29
C LEU A 238 24.40 -16.88 6.06
N THR A 239 23.62 -17.29 5.08
CA THR A 239 23.24 -18.69 4.87
C THR A 239 23.71 -19.19 3.49
N ASN A 240 24.25 -20.41 3.44
CA ASN A 240 24.50 -21.10 2.17
C ASN A 240 23.17 -21.54 1.56
N PHE A 241 22.64 -20.73 0.64
CA PHE A 241 21.33 -20.93 0.01
C PHE A 241 21.25 -22.23 -0.78
N THR A 242 22.33 -22.65 -1.44
CA THR A 242 22.38 -23.92 -2.19
C THR A 242 22.19 -25.13 -1.27
N ALA A 243 22.85 -25.14 -0.13
CA ALA A 243 22.68 -26.18 0.88
C ALA A 243 21.27 -26.11 1.51
N PHE A 244 20.80 -24.92 1.82
CA PHE A 244 19.48 -24.67 2.40
C PHE A 244 18.34 -25.16 1.50
N ILE A 245 18.31 -24.75 0.22
CA ILE A 245 17.27 -25.22 -0.70
C ILE A 245 17.32 -26.74 -0.91
N THR A 246 18.53 -27.29 -1.01
CA THR A 246 18.74 -28.74 -1.15
C THR A 246 18.19 -29.50 0.05
N TYR A 247 18.41 -29.00 1.27
CA TYR A 247 17.86 -29.58 2.49
C TYR A 247 16.33 -29.60 2.47
N ILE A 248 15.69 -28.52 2.09
CA ILE A 248 14.23 -28.43 1.99
C ILE A 248 13.70 -29.42 0.95
N LEU A 249 14.28 -29.44 -0.26
CA LEU A 249 13.82 -30.35 -1.31
C LEU A 249 13.99 -31.83 -0.94
N ASN A 250 15.06 -32.19 -0.25
CA ASN A 250 15.26 -33.55 0.27
C ASN A 250 14.17 -33.96 1.28
N ARG A 251 13.62 -33.03 2.03
CA ARG A 251 12.47 -33.28 2.91
C ARG A 251 11.21 -33.64 2.10
N PHE A 252 10.94 -32.93 1.00
CA PHE A 252 9.83 -33.25 0.09
C PHE A 252 10.01 -34.60 -0.60
N ASP A 253 11.23 -34.97 -1.00
CA ASP A 253 11.51 -36.30 -1.56
C ASP A 253 11.26 -37.41 -0.54
N LYS A 254 11.62 -37.23 0.73
CA LYS A 254 11.31 -38.20 1.79
C LYS A 254 9.81 -38.37 2.00
N ILE A 255 9.03 -37.27 1.98
CA ILE A 255 7.57 -37.30 2.12
C ILE A 255 6.94 -38.05 0.91
N LYS A 256 7.45 -37.80 -0.30
CA LYS A 256 7.04 -38.51 -1.51
C LYS A 256 7.29 -40.03 -1.39
N ASN A 257 8.47 -40.42 -0.96
CA ASN A 257 8.86 -41.83 -0.83
C ASN A 257 8.07 -42.59 0.25
N GLN A 258 7.45 -41.89 1.21
CA GLN A 258 6.56 -42.47 2.24
C GLN A 258 5.10 -42.60 1.78
N ASP A 259 4.71 -41.91 0.70
CA ASP A 259 3.33 -41.85 0.23
C ASP A 259 3.28 -42.17 -1.28
N GLU A 260 3.07 -43.45 -1.62
CA GLU A 260 3.01 -43.93 -3.00
C GLU A 260 1.92 -43.26 -3.85
N THR A 261 0.97 -42.55 -3.22
CA THR A 261 -0.07 -41.82 -3.94
C THR A 261 0.44 -40.54 -4.57
N LYS A 262 1.62 -40.04 -4.13
CA LYS A 262 2.24 -38.80 -4.63
C LYS A 262 3.14 -39.10 -5.84
N LYS A 263 2.70 -38.65 -7.00
CA LYS A 263 3.33 -38.95 -8.31
C LYS A 263 4.12 -37.74 -8.87
N TYR A 264 4.71 -36.91 -8.07
CA TYR A 264 5.54 -35.78 -8.55
C TYR A 264 7.03 -36.13 -8.56
N GLU A 265 7.79 -35.49 -9.45
CA GLU A 265 9.25 -35.55 -9.49
C GLU A 265 9.83 -34.15 -9.27
N ILE A 266 10.92 -34.06 -8.47
CA ILE A 266 11.58 -32.78 -8.22
C ILE A 266 12.89 -32.72 -8.99
N ILE A 267 12.96 -31.84 -9.99
CA ILE A 267 14.17 -31.55 -10.76
C ILE A 267 14.88 -30.36 -10.13
N ARG A 268 16.16 -30.51 -9.86
CA ARG A 268 17.06 -29.49 -9.32
C ARG A 268 17.87 -28.90 -10.45
N ASP A 269 17.53 -27.68 -10.90
CA ASP A 269 18.22 -26.96 -11.97
C ASP A 269 19.06 -25.83 -11.37
N TYR A 270 20.10 -26.19 -10.60
CA TYR A 270 21.07 -25.26 -10.04
C TYR A 270 22.42 -25.94 -9.81
N SER A 271 23.48 -25.10 -9.72
CA SER A 271 24.85 -25.58 -9.41
C SER A 271 24.94 -26.01 -7.94
N ILE A 272 25.84 -26.92 -7.64
CA ILE A 272 26.22 -27.27 -6.26
C ILE A 272 27.14 -26.21 -5.61
N THR A 273 27.59 -25.22 -6.37
CA THR A 273 28.42 -24.12 -5.87
C THR A 273 27.67 -23.38 -4.73
N PRO A 274 28.33 -23.14 -3.59
CA PRO A 274 27.75 -22.38 -2.50
C PRO A 274 27.37 -20.98 -2.95
N ILE A 275 26.14 -20.56 -2.62
CA ILE A 275 25.63 -19.20 -2.81
C ILE A 275 25.27 -18.67 -1.42
N TRP A 276 26.00 -17.67 -0.96
CA TRP A 276 25.78 -17.09 0.36
C TRP A 276 24.84 -15.90 0.26
N VAL A 277 23.81 -15.86 1.09
CA VAL A 277 22.82 -14.79 1.12
C VAL A 277 22.34 -14.55 2.54
N GLU A 278 22.03 -13.32 2.89
CA GLU A 278 21.44 -12.95 4.17
C GLU A 278 19.93 -13.20 4.16
N ILE A 279 19.49 -14.20 4.92
CA ILE A 279 18.07 -14.57 5.03
C ILE A 279 17.72 -15.05 6.42
N ASP A 280 16.45 -14.89 6.80
CA ASP A 280 15.82 -15.62 7.91
C ASP A 280 15.42 -17.01 7.39
N THR A 281 16.14 -18.06 7.81
CA THR A 281 15.98 -19.43 7.32
C THR A 281 14.61 -20.02 7.66
N ASP A 282 14.02 -19.68 8.81
CA ASP A 282 12.71 -20.17 9.21
C ASP A 282 11.59 -19.54 8.35
N LYS A 283 11.67 -18.24 8.12
CA LYS A 283 10.72 -17.52 7.26
C LYS A 283 10.86 -17.94 5.80
N MET A 284 12.08 -18.10 5.32
CA MET A 284 12.32 -18.56 3.94
C MET A 284 11.86 -20.01 3.76
N THR A 285 12.02 -20.87 4.76
CA THR A 285 11.45 -22.23 4.76
C THR A 285 9.92 -22.15 4.61
N GLN A 286 9.25 -21.28 5.34
CA GLN A 286 7.79 -21.07 5.23
C GLN A 286 7.38 -20.64 3.81
N VAL A 287 8.14 -19.74 3.17
CA VAL A 287 7.89 -19.31 1.79
C VAL A 287 7.97 -20.47 0.82
N ILE A 288 9.08 -21.23 0.88
CA ILE A 288 9.33 -22.36 -0.03
C ILE A 288 8.27 -23.47 0.20
N ASP A 289 7.94 -23.76 1.46
CA ASP A 289 6.90 -24.72 1.81
C ASP A 289 5.53 -24.35 1.24
N ASN A 290 5.15 -23.07 1.32
CA ASN A 290 3.88 -22.59 0.75
C ASN A 290 3.84 -22.78 -0.76
N ILE A 291 4.91 -22.50 -1.48
CA ILE A 291 4.97 -22.64 -2.93
C ILE A 291 5.04 -24.11 -3.33
N MET A 292 5.90 -24.92 -2.72
CA MET A 292 6.04 -26.35 -3.00
C MET A 292 4.74 -27.12 -2.71
N ASN A 293 4.10 -26.84 -1.57
CA ASN A 293 2.81 -27.45 -1.24
C ASN A 293 1.73 -27.07 -2.25
N ASN A 294 1.74 -25.83 -2.77
CA ASN A 294 0.83 -25.44 -3.85
C ASN A 294 1.15 -26.17 -5.15
N ALA A 295 2.40 -26.29 -5.57
CA ALA A 295 2.84 -27.02 -6.74
C ALA A 295 2.37 -28.47 -6.69
N ILE A 296 2.58 -29.17 -5.56
CA ILE A 296 2.13 -30.57 -5.37
C ILE A 296 0.61 -30.65 -5.37
N LYS A 297 -0.06 -29.77 -4.68
CA LYS A 297 -1.52 -29.77 -4.51
C LYS A 297 -2.28 -29.54 -5.82
N TYR A 298 -1.76 -28.64 -6.65
CA TYR A 298 -2.39 -28.29 -7.92
C TYR A 298 -1.87 -29.08 -9.13
N SER A 299 -1.04 -30.12 -8.88
CA SER A 299 -0.63 -31.13 -9.85
C SER A 299 -1.23 -32.50 -9.49
N PRO A 300 -2.56 -32.70 -9.61
CA PRO A 300 -3.26 -33.91 -9.11
C PRO A 300 -2.85 -35.18 -9.86
N ASP A 301 -2.49 -35.05 -11.13
CA ASP A 301 -2.08 -36.18 -11.97
C ASP A 301 -0.58 -36.51 -11.83
N GLY A 302 0.10 -35.80 -10.94
CA GLY A 302 1.55 -35.82 -10.81
C GLY A 302 2.21 -34.83 -11.77
N GLY A 303 3.48 -35.08 -12.14
CA GLY A 303 4.23 -34.24 -13.04
C GLY A 303 5.54 -33.79 -12.42
N THR A 304 6.22 -32.90 -13.11
CA THR A 304 7.54 -32.42 -12.74
C THR A 304 7.45 -31.08 -12.01
N ILE A 305 8.16 -30.96 -10.89
CA ILE A 305 8.37 -29.69 -10.21
C ILE A 305 9.84 -29.32 -10.38
N THR A 306 10.13 -28.30 -11.20
CA THR A 306 11.48 -27.84 -11.46
C THR A 306 11.82 -26.67 -10.54
N VAL A 307 12.91 -26.82 -9.77
CA VAL A 307 13.43 -25.76 -8.91
C VAL A 307 14.74 -25.28 -9.49
N SER A 308 14.80 -24.02 -9.91
CA SER A 308 16.00 -23.39 -10.45
C SER A 308 16.49 -22.25 -9.57
N VAL A 309 17.82 -22.17 -9.37
CA VAL A 309 18.48 -21.07 -8.69
C VAL A 309 19.49 -20.46 -9.63
N ARG A 310 19.44 -19.15 -9.78
CA ARG A 310 20.36 -18.35 -10.59
C ARG A 310 20.78 -17.12 -9.80
N THR A 311 21.98 -16.63 -10.05
CA THR A 311 22.49 -15.39 -9.46
C THR A 311 22.90 -14.42 -10.56
N THR A 312 22.75 -13.16 -10.28
CA THR A 312 23.40 -12.04 -10.98
C THR A 312 24.35 -11.38 -9.98
N ASP A 313 25.01 -10.31 -10.35
CA ASP A 313 25.92 -9.59 -9.45
C ASP A 313 25.21 -9.05 -8.18
N VAL A 314 23.91 -8.76 -8.27
CA VAL A 314 23.13 -8.09 -7.19
C VAL A 314 21.83 -8.81 -6.81
N GLN A 315 21.54 -9.96 -7.41
CA GLN A 315 20.25 -10.66 -7.18
C GLN A 315 20.43 -12.17 -7.16
N LEU A 316 19.77 -12.82 -6.21
CA LEU A 316 19.48 -14.25 -6.22
C LEU A 316 18.07 -14.46 -6.73
N ILE A 317 17.91 -15.34 -7.72
CA ILE A 317 16.64 -15.66 -8.37
C ILE A 317 16.31 -17.14 -8.13
N LEU A 318 15.27 -17.41 -7.35
CA LEU A 318 14.70 -18.74 -7.15
C LEU A 318 13.43 -18.86 -7.96
N SER A 319 13.31 -19.88 -8.82
CA SER A 319 12.09 -20.18 -9.56
C SER A 319 11.63 -21.62 -9.28
N ILE A 320 10.33 -21.77 -8.97
CA ILE A 320 9.68 -23.06 -8.75
C ILE A 320 8.57 -23.19 -9.79
N SER A 321 8.70 -24.16 -10.69
CA SER A 321 7.78 -24.39 -11.81
C SER A 321 7.11 -25.76 -11.67
N ASP A 322 5.78 -25.80 -11.80
CA ASP A 322 4.96 -27.01 -11.81
C ASP A 322 4.29 -27.21 -13.17
N GLU A 323 3.93 -28.46 -13.48
CA GLU A 323 3.15 -28.88 -14.64
C GLU A 323 1.66 -29.10 -14.29
N GLY A 324 1.17 -28.38 -13.29
CA GLY A 324 -0.18 -28.54 -12.78
C GLY A 324 -1.26 -27.85 -13.61
N LEU A 325 -2.39 -27.59 -12.98
CA LEU A 325 -3.58 -27.00 -13.61
C LEU A 325 -3.37 -25.59 -14.16
N GLY A 326 -2.33 -24.90 -13.71
CA GLY A 326 -2.13 -23.49 -14.04
C GLY A 326 -3.17 -22.57 -13.42
N ILE A 327 -3.00 -21.27 -13.66
CA ILE A 327 -3.81 -20.18 -13.09
C ILE A 327 -4.40 -19.37 -14.25
N PRO A 328 -5.72 -19.12 -14.26
CA PRO A 328 -6.34 -18.25 -15.25
C PRO A 328 -5.73 -16.84 -15.22
N LYS A 329 -5.54 -16.23 -16.37
CA LYS A 329 -4.87 -14.94 -16.52
C LYS A 329 -5.53 -13.83 -15.69
N GLN A 330 -6.86 -13.84 -15.57
CA GLN A 330 -7.62 -12.87 -14.77
C GLN A 330 -7.39 -12.98 -13.25
N ASP A 331 -6.92 -14.14 -12.78
CA ASP A 331 -6.72 -14.43 -11.36
C ASP A 331 -5.27 -14.17 -10.93
N LEU A 332 -4.29 -14.16 -11.85
CA LEU A 332 -2.87 -13.95 -11.57
C LEU A 332 -2.58 -12.71 -10.72
N PRO A 333 -3.19 -11.55 -10.94
CA PRO A 333 -2.94 -10.36 -10.10
C PRO A 333 -3.41 -10.53 -8.65
N LYS A 334 -4.35 -11.47 -8.40
CA LYS A 334 -5.04 -11.62 -7.10
C LYS A 334 -4.55 -12.80 -6.26
N ILE A 335 -3.72 -13.71 -6.82
CA ILE A 335 -3.32 -14.94 -6.10
C ILE A 335 -2.51 -14.68 -4.82
N PHE A 336 -1.94 -13.48 -4.68
CA PHE A 336 -1.23 -13.04 -3.48
C PHE A 336 -2.12 -12.26 -2.49
N ASP A 337 -3.40 -12.05 -2.84
CA ASP A 337 -4.35 -11.40 -1.93
C ASP A 337 -4.77 -12.37 -0.82
N ARG A 338 -5.04 -11.83 0.37
CA ARG A 338 -5.45 -12.61 1.54
C ARG A 338 -6.79 -13.30 1.28
N PHE A 339 -6.88 -14.61 1.59
CA PHE A 339 -8.06 -15.47 1.37
C PHE A 339 -8.46 -15.68 -0.08
N TYR A 340 -7.67 -15.19 -1.04
CA TYR A 340 -7.98 -15.40 -2.44
C TYR A 340 -7.77 -16.86 -2.86
N ARG A 341 -8.68 -17.37 -3.70
CA ARG A 341 -8.65 -18.72 -4.26
C ARG A 341 -9.34 -18.72 -5.61
N VAL A 342 -8.69 -19.28 -6.62
CA VAL A 342 -9.22 -19.43 -7.98
C VAL A 342 -10.48 -20.28 -7.98
N ASP A 343 -10.47 -21.41 -7.25
CA ASP A 343 -11.63 -22.31 -7.05
C ASP A 343 -11.84 -22.55 -5.56
N LYS A 344 -12.89 -21.93 -5.01
CA LYS A 344 -13.22 -22.01 -3.58
C LYS A 344 -13.64 -23.43 -3.15
N ALA A 345 -14.36 -24.16 -3.99
CA ALA A 345 -14.87 -25.49 -3.65
C ALA A 345 -13.75 -26.54 -3.61
N ARG A 346 -12.97 -26.62 -4.68
CA ARG A 346 -11.85 -27.56 -4.81
C ARG A 346 -10.75 -27.28 -3.79
N SER A 347 -10.42 -26.01 -3.57
CA SER A 347 -9.40 -25.60 -2.61
C SER A 347 -9.79 -25.90 -1.15
N ARG A 348 -11.10 -25.85 -0.81
CA ARG A 348 -11.60 -26.28 0.52
C ARG A 348 -11.40 -27.76 0.75
N ALA A 349 -11.78 -28.59 -0.21
CA ALA A 349 -11.60 -30.04 -0.12
C ALA A 349 -10.13 -30.45 0.11
N GLN A 350 -9.19 -29.63 -0.36
CA GLN A 350 -7.75 -29.85 -0.22
C GLN A 350 -7.11 -29.06 0.95
N GLY A 351 -7.91 -28.49 1.87
CA GLY A 351 -7.46 -27.88 3.12
C GLY A 351 -6.68 -26.56 2.99
N GLY A 352 -6.81 -25.83 1.87
CA GLY A 352 -6.14 -24.56 1.68
C GLY A 352 -6.75 -23.43 2.53
N THR A 353 -5.94 -22.54 3.12
CA THR A 353 -6.37 -21.37 3.88
C THR A 353 -6.57 -20.14 3.00
N GLY A 354 -5.87 -20.06 1.86
CA GLY A 354 -5.79 -18.86 1.01
C GLY A 354 -4.89 -17.77 1.59
N LEU A 355 -4.09 -18.10 2.61
CA LEU A 355 -3.17 -17.16 3.28
C LEU A 355 -1.70 -17.42 2.91
N GLY A 356 -1.34 -18.63 2.49
CA GLY A 356 0.05 -19.03 2.29
C GLY A 356 0.83 -18.18 1.29
N LEU A 357 0.24 -17.83 0.13
CA LEU A 357 0.91 -16.96 -0.86
C LEU A 357 0.97 -15.50 -0.39
N ALA A 358 -0.03 -15.03 0.34
CA ALA A 358 0.00 -13.69 0.96
C ALA A 358 1.12 -13.60 2.01
N ILE A 359 1.28 -14.64 2.85
CA ILE A 359 2.38 -14.74 3.81
C ILE A 359 3.72 -14.77 3.07
N ALA A 360 3.85 -15.58 2.02
CA ALA A 360 5.07 -15.65 1.22
C ALA A 360 5.45 -14.28 0.64
N LYS A 361 4.48 -13.55 0.08
CA LYS A 361 4.72 -12.19 -0.46
C LYS A 361 5.22 -11.24 0.61
N GLU A 362 4.63 -11.27 1.79
CA GLU A 362 5.01 -10.36 2.87
C GLU A 362 6.39 -10.68 3.46
N ILE A 363 6.71 -11.98 3.63
CA ILE A 363 8.05 -12.40 4.05
C ILE A 363 9.11 -11.96 3.04
N ILE A 364 8.87 -12.16 1.75
CA ILE A 364 9.81 -11.74 0.69
C ILE A 364 9.97 -10.21 0.67
N LYS A 365 8.89 -9.46 0.88
CA LYS A 365 8.94 -8.00 1.00
C LYS A 365 9.79 -7.55 2.20
N GLN A 366 9.69 -8.22 3.35
CA GLN A 366 10.55 -7.96 4.52
C GLN A 366 12.03 -8.24 4.24
N HIS A 367 12.35 -9.22 3.38
CA HIS A 367 13.71 -9.48 2.89
C HIS A 367 14.12 -8.53 1.75
N HIS A 368 13.40 -7.43 1.51
CA HIS A 368 13.64 -6.47 0.43
C HIS A 368 13.63 -7.11 -0.97
N GLY A 369 12.94 -8.25 -1.11
CA GLY A 369 12.83 -9.02 -2.34
C GLY A 369 11.51 -8.80 -3.07
N PHE A 370 11.34 -9.54 -4.17
CA PHE A 370 10.14 -9.55 -4.99
C PHE A 370 9.68 -10.98 -5.25
N ILE A 371 8.35 -11.19 -5.34
CA ILE A 371 7.75 -12.45 -5.74
C ILE A 371 6.66 -12.20 -6.77
N TRP A 372 6.62 -13.02 -7.82
CA TRP A 372 5.55 -13.03 -8.80
C TRP A 372 5.31 -14.42 -9.36
N ALA A 373 4.21 -14.59 -10.11
CA ALA A 373 3.91 -15.83 -10.82
C ALA A 373 3.67 -15.59 -12.31
N LYS A 374 4.10 -16.55 -13.12
CA LYS A 374 3.72 -16.69 -14.52
C LYS A 374 3.01 -18.03 -14.66
N SER A 375 1.87 -18.05 -15.35
CA SER A 375 1.08 -19.28 -15.50
C SER A 375 0.25 -19.25 -16.77
N GLU A 376 0.03 -20.43 -17.33
CA GLU A 376 -0.93 -20.68 -18.40
C GLU A 376 -1.87 -21.79 -17.95
N TYR A 377 -3.17 -21.52 -17.98
CA TYR A 377 -4.17 -22.47 -17.54
C TYR A 377 -4.08 -23.77 -18.37
N GLY A 378 -3.97 -24.92 -17.69
CA GLY A 378 -3.77 -26.23 -18.28
C GLY A 378 -2.32 -26.62 -18.58
N LYS A 379 -1.34 -25.74 -18.30
CA LYS A 379 0.09 -26.02 -18.58
C LYS A 379 1.01 -25.90 -17.35
N GLY A 380 0.49 -25.36 -16.25
CA GLY A 380 1.24 -25.19 -15.01
C GLY A 380 1.56 -23.76 -14.66
N SER A 381 2.35 -23.59 -13.58
CA SER A 381 2.71 -22.28 -13.03
C SER A 381 4.19 -22.22 -12.69
N THR A 382 4.75 -21.02 -12.75
CA THR A 382 6.12 -20.73 -12.31
C THR A 382 6.09 -19.57 -11.33
N PHE A 383 6.47 -19.83 -10.09
CA PHE A 383 6.67 -18.79 -9.07
C PHE A 383 8.12 -18.39 -9.04
N THR A 384 8.39 -17.10 -9.12
CA THR A 384 9.74 -16.56 -9.10
C THR A 384 9.93 -15.63 -7.92
N ILE A 385 10.98 -15.84 -7.15
CA ILE A 385 11.43 -15.03 -6.02
C ILE A 385 12.76 -14.42 -6.38
N VAL A 386 12.91 -13.13 -6.09
CA VAL A 386 14.17 -12.40 -6.22
C VAL A 386 14.52 -11.81 -4.86
N LEU A 387 15.74 -12.10 -4.41
CA LEU A 387 16.30 -11.55 -3.18
C LEU A 387 17.53 -10.69 -3.51
N PRO A 388 17.82 -9.66 -2.71
CA PRO A 388 19.11 -8.97 -2.78
C PRO A 388 20.25 -9.97 -2.59
N TYR A 389 21.30 -9.81 -3.35
CA TYR A 389 22.49 -10.65 -3.31
C TYR A 389 23.72 -9.77 -3.48
N ASP A 390 24.72 -9.99 -2.65
CA ASP A 390 26.00 -9.32 -2.76
C ASP A 390 27.11 -10.38 -2.93
N ASN A 391 27.68 -10.42 -4.11
CA ASN A 391 28.75 -11.36 -4.43
C ASN A 391 30.09 -11.00 -3.76
N ASP A 392 30.25 -9.72 -3.35
CA ASP A 392 31.49 -9.25 -2.72
C ASP A 392 31.51 -9.49 -1.21
N ALA A 393 30.36 -9.70 -0.57
CA ALA A 393 30.27 -10.03 0.86
C ALA A 393 31.01 -11.34 1.23
N VAL A 394 31.12 -12.27 0.29
CA VAL A 394 31.83 -13.58 0.49
C VAL A 394 33.35 -13.46 0.40
N ARG A 395 33.86 -12.43 -0.29
CA ARG A 395 35.30 -12.26 -0.49
C ARG A 395 36.03 -11.71 0.72
N VAL A 396 35.33 -11.09 1.65
CA VAL A 396 35.96 -10.47 2.84
C VAL A 396 36.35 -11.52 3.88
N ASP A 397 35.53 -12.58 4.06
CA ASP A 397 35.81 -13.63 5.05
C ASP A 397 36.94 -14.60 4.63
N ASP A 398 37.23 -14.75 3.33
CA ASP A 398 38.33 -15.57 2.85
C ASP A 398 39.72 -14.95 3.15
N TRP A 399 39.79 -13.61 3.25
CA TRP A 399 41.03 -12.92 3.57
C TRP A 399 41.44 -13.00 5.04
N GLU A 400 40.49 -13.06 5.97
CA GLU A 400 40.79 -13.21 7.40
C GLU A 400 41.26 -14.61 7.78
N ASN A 401 40.92 -15.63 6.99
CA ASN A 401 41.41 -17.01 7.20
C ASN A 401 42.80 -17.30 6.61
N GLU A 402 43.23 -16.57 5.57
CA GLU A 402 44.58 -16.72 5.02
C GLU A 402 45.65 -16.03 5.89
N GLU A 403 45.35 -14.91 6.57
CA GLU A 403 46.32 -14.25 7.47
C GLU A 403 46.56 -15.03 8.77
N ASN A 404 45.63 -15.89 9.21
CA ASN A 404 45.81 -16.72 10.42
C ASN A 404 46.61 -18.02 10.15
N VAL A 405 46.83 -18.43 8.90
CA VAL A 405 47.60 -19.65 8.58
C VAL A 405 49.08 -19.33 8.43
N GLU A 406 49.48 -18.10 8.08
CA GLU A 406 50.90 -17.71 7.96
C GLU A 406 51.57 -17.35 9.29
N SER A 407 50.81 -17.17 10.38
CA SER A 407 51.40 -16.83 11.70
C SER A 407 51.72 -18.01 12.61
N GLU A 408 51.49 -19.25 12.19
CA GLU A 408 51.85 -20.45 12.97
C GLU A 408 53.14 -21.18 12.48
N HIS A 409 53.91 -20.59 11.55
CA HIS A 409 55.16 -21.16 11.03
C HIS A 409 56.34 -20.17 11.06
N ASP A 410 56.59 -19.51 12.23
CA ASP A 410 57.90 -18.92 12.56
C ASP A 410 58.35 -19.27 13.98
#